data_68d0b939f07c17008fa49bc26ed9eb6a
#
_entry.id   68d0b939f07c17008fa49bc26ed9eb6a
#
_cell.length_a   1.000
_cell.length_b   1.000
_cell.length_c   1.000
_cell.angle_alpha   90.00
_cell.angle_beta   90.00
_cell.angle_gamma   90.00
#
_symmetry.space_group_name_H-M   'P 1'
#
loop_
_entity.id
_entity.type
_entity.pdbx_description
1 polymer ?
#
loop_
_entity_poly.entity_id
_entity_poly.type
_entity_poly.pdbx_seq_one_letter_code
_entity_poly.pdbx_strand_id
1 'polypeptide(L)'
;MTLYNNADKNKRKSFFLILVFLILVIGLGYLFSIVLDSLAILIIATFLAVTMSFTSYWYSDKIVLKMSNAKKIEKKDNPELYRIVENLCITAGLPLPDIYIIDSDQSNAFATGRNEEHAVVAVTKGLLDRLERVELEGVIAHELSHIGNRDILIDSMIVVLVGIVAILSRIFLRVSFFGRGDNKKGGAILLVLGIVAAILAPIAAKAIKMAISRKREYLADASGALLTRYPEGLARALEKISKDEHKLEAANYSTAHLYISSPFKGKETKSWFTKLFMSHPPVEERIKALKGMEVD
;
A
#
# COMPACT_ATOMS: atom_id res chain seq x y z
N MET A 1 6.81 -21.38 -11.53
CA MET A 1 5.57 -20.57 -11.53
C MET A 1 5.86 -19.39 -12.46
N THR A 2 5.15 -19.25 -13.56
CA THR A 2 5.42 -18.16 -14.53
C THR A 2 4.88 -16.82 -14.02
N LEU A 3 5.49 -15.71 -14.41
CA LEU A 3 5.05 -14.32 -14.09
C LEU A 3 3.55 -14.13 -14.41
N TYR A 4 3.06 -14.67 -15.52
CA TYR A 4 1.64 -14.61 -15.92
C TYR A 4 0.69 -15.22 -14.90
N ASN A 5 1.06 -16.35 -14.25
CA ASN A 5 0.23 -16.97 -13.23
C ASN A 5 0.09 -16.12 -11.95
N ASN A 6 1.08 -15.28 -11.65
CA ASN A 6 1.04 -14.39 -10.49
C ASN A 6 0.13 -13.18 -10.75
N ALA A 7 0.20 -12.59 -11.93
CA ALA A 7 -0.64 -11.46 -12.33
C ALA A 7 -2.13 -11.82 -12.28
N ASP A 8 -2.52 -12.98 -12.84
CA ASP A 8 -3.92 -13.48 -12.81
C ASP A 8 -4.39 -13.79 -11.40
N LYS A 9 -3.53 -14.40 -10.58
CA LYS A 9 -3.83 -14.66 -9.17
C LYS A 9 -4.06 -13.37 -8.38
N ASN A 10 -3.26 -12.35 -8.62
CA ASN A 10 -3.39 -11.06 -7.96
C ASN A 10 -4.65 -10.32 -8.41
N LYS A 11 -5.01 -10.37 -9.69
CA LYS A 11 -6.28 -9.84 -10.20
C LYS A 11 -7.51 -10.50 -9.53
N ARG A 12 -7.50 -11.83 -9.41
CA ARG A 12 -8.58 -12.58 -8.71
C ARG A 12 -8.68 -12.20 -7.23
N LYS A 13 -7.54 -12.04 -6.54
CA LYS A 13 -7.51 -11.60 -5.13
C LYS A 13 -8.07 -10.19 -4.97
N SER A 14 -7.72 -9.26 -5.87
CA SER A 14 -8.25 -7.90 -5.85
C SER A 14 -9.77 -7.90 -6.00
N PHE A 15 -10.30 -8.66 -6.97
CA PHE A 15 -11.74 -8.81 -7.15
C PHE A 15 -12.44 -9.42 -5.92
N PHE A 16 -11.82 -10.43 -5.33
CA PHE A 16 -12.34 -11.05 -4.10
C PHE A 16 -12.37 -10.06 -2.92
N LEU A 17 -11.36 -9.20 -2.79
CA LEU A 17 -11.33 -8.15 -1.76
C LEU A 17 -12.47 -7.14 -1.95
N ILE A 18 -12.74 -6.71 -3.19
CA ILE A 18 -13.87 -5.83 -3.50
C ILE A 18 -15.19 -6.50 -3.09
N LEU A 19 -15.38 -7.76 -3.47
CA LEU A 19 -16.61 -8.49 -3.16
C LEU A 19 -16.82 -8.63 -1.65
N VAL A 20 -15.78 -9.00 -0.91
CA VAL A 20 -15.83 -9.09 0.55
C VAL A 20 -16.15 -7.74 1.19
N PHE A 21 -15.56 -6.66 0.67
CA PHE A 21 -15.85 -5.31 1.14
C PHE A 21 -17.30 -4.91 0.89
N LEU A 22 -17.84 -5.17 -0.31
CA LEU A 22 -19.24 -4.90 -0.65
C LEU A 22 -20.19 -5.65 0.29
N ILE A 23 -20.00 -6.96 0.43
CA ILE A 23 -20.84 -7.79 1.31
C ILE A 23 -20.81 -7.26 2.74
N LEU A 24 -19.64 -6.87 3.21
CA LEU A 24 -19.44 -6.37 4.56
C LEU A 24 -20.17 -5.04 4.78
N VAL A 25 -19.95 -4.04 3.93
CA VAL A 25 -20.57 -2.70 4.10
C VAL A 25 -22.07 -2.77 3.95
N ILE A 26 -22.60 -3.55 2.98
CA ILE A 26 -24.04 -3.74 2.79
C ILE A 26 -24.63 -4.51 3.97
N GLY A 27 -23.96 -5.58 4.45
CA GLY A 27 -24.39 -6.33 5.63
C GLY A 27 -24.46 -5.48 6.89
N LEU A 28 -23.49 -4.59 7.09
CA LEU A 28 -23.51 -3.62 8.17
C LEU A 28 -24.66 -2.61 8.01
N GLY A 29 -24.86 -2.10 6.80
CA GLY A 29 -25.99 -1.22 6.48
C GLY A 29 -27.33 -1.88 6.79
N TYR A 30 -27.45 -3.18 6.50
CA TYR A 30 -28.64 -3.97 6.82
C TYR A 30 -28.86 -4.10 8.34
N LEU A 31 -27.80 -4.45 9.10
CA LEU A 31 -27.88 -4.53 10.57
C LEU A 31 -28.27 -3.18 11.18
N PHE A 32 -27.68 -2.08 10.73
CA PHE A 32 -28.06 -0.74 11.19
C PHE A 32 -29.48 -0.36 10.79
N SER A 33 -29.94 -0.76 9.62
CA SER A 33 -31.32 -0.48 9.18
C SER A 33 -32.36 -1.13 10.09
N ILE A 34 -32.08 -2.36 10.58
CA ILE A 34 -32.95 -3.04 11.55
C ILE A 34 -32.92 -2.34 12.92
N VAL A 35 -31.72 -2.05 13.44
CA VAL A 35 -31.55 -1.47 14.80
C VAL A 35 -32.15 -0.07 14.88
N LEU A 36 -32.05 0.72 13.80
CA LEU A 36 -32.54 2.09 13.75
C LEU A 36 -33.91 2.24 13.09
N ASP A 37 -34.51 1.12 12.72
CA ASP A 37 -35.82 1.05 12.05
C ASP A 37 -35.92 2.01 10.83
N SER A 38 -34.89 1.96 9.96
CA SER A 38 -34.78 2.87 8.82
C SER A 38 -34.17 2.21 7.60
N LEU A 39 -35.01 1.93 6.59
CA LEU A 39 -34.57 1.38 5.30
C LEU A 39 -33.61 2.32 4.55
N ALA A 40 -33.73 3.64 4.79
CA ALA A 40 -32.84 4.62 4.18
C ALA A 40 -31.36 4.35 4.48
N ILE A 41 -31.05 3.81 5.65
CA ILE A 41 -29.69 3.46 6.06
C ILE A 41 -29.11 2.36 5.16
N LEU A 42 -29.89 1.34 4.84
CA LEU A 42 -29.45 0.27 3.93
C LEU A 42 -29.20 0.81 2.52
N ILE A 43 -30.09 1.68 2.02
CA ILE A 43 -29.95 2.31 0.69
C ILE A 43 -28.67 3.16 0.66
N ILE A 44 -28.46 4.01 1.66
CA ILE A 44 -27.26 4.85 1.76
C ILE A 44 -25.98 3.99 1.87
N ALA A 45 -25.98 2.95 2.72
CA ALA A 45 -24.85 2.06 2.89
C ALA A 45 -24.51 1.32 1.57
N THR A 46 -25.52 0.85 0.85
CA THR A 46 -25.35 0.19 -0.44
C THR A 46 -24.76 1.15 -1.48
N PHE A 47 -25.32 2.35 -1.58
CA PHE A 47 -24.82 3.39 -2.49
C PHE A 47 -23.35 3.75 -2.18
N LEU A 48 -23.04 3.96 -0.90
CA LEU A 48 -21.68 4.24 -0.45
C LEU A 48 -20.74 3.08 -0.75
N ALA A 49 -21.14 1.83 -0.49
CA ALA A 49 -20.30 0.65 -0.74
C ALA A 49 -19.94 0.54 -2.22
N VAL A 50 -20.91 0.70 -3.12
CA VAL A 50 -20.70 0.63 -4.57
C VAL A 50 -19.79 1.79 -5.03
N THR A 51 -20.11 3.03 -4.61
CA THR A 51 -19.33 4.21 -4.98
C THR A 51 -17.87 4.12 -4.47
N MET A 52 -17.68 3.68 -3.23
CA MET A 52 -16.35 3.52 -2.65
C MET A 52 -15.56 2.41 -3.32
N SER A 53 -16.20 1.29 -3.67
CA SER A 53 -15.55 0.20 -4.42
C SER A 53 -15.09 0.67 -5.80
N PHE A 54 -15.96 1.39 -6.51
CA PHE A 54 -15.62 1.99 -7.80
C PHE A 54 -14.48 2.99 -7.68
N THR A 55 -14.59 3.94 -6.74
CA THR A 55 -13.56 4.95 -6.50
C THR A 55 -12.23 4.32 -6.09
N SER A 56 -12.26 3.29 -5.25
CA SER A 56 -11.08 2.54 -4.84
C SER A 56 -10.36 1.91 -6.02
N TYR A 57 -11.09 1.30 -6.93
CA TYR A 57 -10.48 0.67 -8.11
C TYR A 57 -9.90 1.70 -9.10
N TRP A 58 -10.68 2.77 -9.41
CA TRP A 58 -10.31 3.72 -10.48
C TRP A 58 -9.38 4.84 -10.04
N TYR A 59 -9.36 5.19 -8.74
CA TYR A 59 -8.65 6.35 -8.20
C TYR A 59 -7.72 6.03 -7.04
N SER A 60 -7.41 4.75 -6.80
CA SER A 60 -6.52 4.35 -5.69
C SER A 60 -5.13 4.97 -5.79
N ASP A 61 -4.58 5.07 -6.99
CA ASP A 61 -3.32 5.76 -7.28
C ASP A 61 -3.36 7.22 -6.84
N LYS A 62 -4.38 7.97 -7.24
CA LYS A 62 -4.55 9.39 -6.89
C LYS A 62 -4.73 9.60 -5.38
N ILE A 63 -5.45 8.67 -4.73
CA ILE A 63 -5.64 8.69 -3.27
C ILE A 63 -4.28 8.49 -2.58
N VAL A 64 -3.51 7.48 -2.99
CA VAL A 64 -2.19 7.18 -2.43
C VAL A 64 -1.24 8.36 -2.63
N LEU A 65 -1.16 8.90 -3.84
CA LEU A 65 -0.30 10.05 -4.17
C LEU A 65 -0.64 11.29 -3.34
N LYS A 66 -1.94 11.58 -3.18
CA LYS A 66 -2.40 12.68 -2.34
C LYS A 66 -2.06 12.47 -0.87
N MET A 67 -2.22 11.24 -0.36
CA MET A 67 -1.88 10.90 1.03
C MET A 67 -0.37 10.98 1.30
N SER A 68 0.44 10.73 0.28
CA SER A 68 1.92 10.78 0.36
C SER A 68 2.49 12.15 -0.02
N ASN A 69 1.66 13.16 -0.32
CA ASN A 69 2.08 14.48 -0.80
C ASN A 69 3.02 14.41 -2.03
N ALA A 70 2.86 13.39 -2.86
CA ALA A 70 3.68 13.18 -4.04
C ALA A 70 3.35 14.18 -5.14
N LYS A 71 4.37 14.73 -5.79
CA LYS A 71 4.25 15.70 -6.90
C LYS A 71 4.74 15.06 -8.19
N LYS A 72 3.93 15.13 -9.25
CA LYS A 72 4.33 14.67 -10.58
C LYS A 72 5.48 15.51 -11.09
N ILE A 73 6.46 14.86 -11.71
CA ILE A 73 7.58 15.51 -12.37
C ILE A 73 7.58 15.21 -13.86
N GLU A 74 8.25 16.06 -14.63
CA GLU A 74 8.53 15.85 -16.04
C GLU A 74 10.01 15.49 -16.25
N LYS A 75 10.35 14.97 -17.43
CA LYS A 75 11.72 14.59 -17.78
C LYS A 75 12.74 15.72 -17.59
N LYS A 76 12.31 16.98 -17.77
CA LYS A 76 13.16 18.16 -17.57
C LYS A 76 13.51 18.42 -16.09
N ASP A 77 12.64 17.98 -15.16
CA ASP A 77 12.81 18.26 -13.72
C ASP A 77 13.85 17.32 -13.10
N ASN A 78 13.93 16.06 -13.56
CA ASN A 78 14.97 15.10 -13.17
C ASN A 78 15.28 14.15 -14.34
N PRO A 79 16.16 14.55 -15.28
CA PRO A 79 16.49 13.75 -16.46
C PRO A 79 17.15 12.40 -16.12
N GLU A 80 17.89 12.34 -15.01
CA GLU A 80 18.59 11.12 -14.60
C GLU A 80 17.61 10.06 -14.14
N LEU A 81 16.71 10.39 -13.22
CA LEU A 81 15.66 9.48 -12.75
C LEU A 81 14.80 8.99 -13.92
N TYR A 82 14.40 9.90 -14.81
CA TYR A 82 13.61 9.52 -15.99
C TYR A 82 14.33 8.51 -16.88
N ARG A 83 15.64 8.69 -17.13
CA ARG A 83 16.43 7.75 -17.93
C ARG A 83 16.55 6.38 -17.28
N ILE A 84 16.72 6.34 -15.96
CA ILE A 84 16.76 5.09 -15.19
C ILE A 84 15.45 4.32 -15.38
N VAL A 85 14.32 4.98 -15.10
CA VAL A 85 12.99 4.35 -15.22
C VAL A 85 12.72 3.92 -16.66
N GLU A 86 12.98 4.79 -17.65
CA GLU A 86 12.77 4.52 -19.08
C GLU A 86 13.56 3.30 -19.55
N ASN A 87 14.85 3.22 -19.22
CA ASN A 87 15.73 2.10 -19.62
C ASN A 87 15.26 0.78 -18.98
N LEU A 88 14.91 0.80 -17.71
CA LEU A 88 14.40 -0.37 -17.00
C LEU A 88 13.04 -0.83 -17.54
N CYS A 89 12.16 0.11 -17.91
CA CYS A 89 10.87 -0.21 -18.55
C CYS A 89 11.06 -0.87 -19.92
N ILE A 90 11.99 -0.37 -20.74
CA ILE A 90 12.33 -0.98 -22.04
C ILE A 90 12.82 -2.42 -21.81
N THR A 91 13.71 -2.63 -20.84
CA THR A 91 14.25 -3.96 -20.51
C THR A 91 13.17 -4.90 -19.98
N ALA A 92 12.24 -4.38 -19.17
CA ALA A 92 11.14 -5.16 -18.57
C ALA A 92 9.96 -5.40 -19.52
N GLY A 93 9.90 -4.71 -20.66
CA GLY A 93 8.74 -4.73 -21.58
C GLY A 93 7.50 -4.07 -20.96
N LEU A 94 7.68 -3.08 -20.09
CA LEU A 94 6.61 -2.36 -19.40
C LEU A 94 6.41 -0.96 -20.01
N PRO A 95 5.17 -0.42 -20.02
CA PRO A 95 4.95 0.97 -20.34
C PRO A 95 5.63 1.87 -19.30
N LEU A 96 6.03 3.07 -19.71
CA LEU A 96 6.64 4.04 -18.79
C LEU A 96 5.60 4.54 -17.78
N PRO A 97 5.78 4.32 -16.47
CA PRO A 97 4.88 4.82 -15.46
C PRO A 97 5.02 6.35 -15.29
N ASP A 98 4.00 6.99 -14.75
CA ASP A 98 4.11 8.36 -14.27
C ASP A 98 5.10 8.42 -13.10
N ILE A 99 5.98 9.42 -13.08
CA ILE A 99 7.03 9.56 -12.07
C ILE A 99 6.69 10.72 -11.13
N TYR A 100 6.81 10.46 -9.83
CA TYR A 100 6.50 11.42 -8.77
C TYR A 100 7.66 11.54 -7.79
N ILE A 101 7.82 12.73 -7.22
CA ILE A 101 8.76 12.99 -6.12
C ILE A 101 7.98 13.38 -4.86
N ILE A 102 8.41 12.84 -3.73
CA ILE A 102 7.95 13.17 -2.39
C ILE A 102 9.01 14.05 -1.73
N ASP A 103 8.59 15.21 -1.23
CA ASP A 103 9.45 16.15 -0.51
C ASP A 103 9.68 15.64 0.92
N SER A 104 10.65 14.76 1.08
CA SER A 104 11.01 14.15 2.36
C SER A 104 12.47 13.71 2.34
N ASP A 105 13.15 13.91 3.46
CA ASP A 105 14.56 13.51 3.68
C ASP A 105 14.71 12.01 3.95
N GLN A 106 13.61 11.30 4.29
CA GLN A 106 13.66 9.85 4.44
C GLN A 106 13.87 9.18 3.09
N SER A 107 14.79 8.20 3.04
CA SER A 107 15.03 7.39 1.84
C SER A 107 13.93 6.36 1.67
N ASN A 108 13.06 6.57 0.67
CA ASN A 108 11.96 5.65 0.40
C ASN A 108 11.46 5.73 -1.05
N ALA A 109 10.76 4.67 -1.50
CA ALA A 109 10.09 4.60 -2.78
C ALA A 109 8.86 3.71 -2.68
N PHE A 110 7.94 3.83 -3.64
CA PHE A 110 6.85 2.88 -3.84
C PHE A 110 6.32 2.94 -5.27
N ALA A 111 5.68 1.84 -5.69
CA ALA A 111 4.84 1.80 -6.88
C ALA A 111 3.36 1.69 -6.50
N THR A 112 2.48 2.30 -7.28
CA THR A 112 1.02 2.24 -7.11
C THR A 112 0.33 2.26 -8.47
N GLY A 113 -0.95 1.92 -8.51
CA GLY A 113 -1.73 1.94 -9.74
C GLY A 113 -2.70 0.76 -9.86
N ARG A 114 -3.57 0.82 -10.86
CA ARG A 114 -4.55 -0.26 -11.09
C ARG A 114 -4.05 -1.33 -12.09
N ASN A 115 -3.15 -0.96 -12.99
CA ASN A 115 -2.53 -1.83 -13.99
C ASN A 115 -1.23 -1.20 -14.50
N GLU A 116 -0.52 -1.88 -15.38
CA GLU A 116 0.75 -1.44 -15.97
C GLU A 116 0.63 -0.11 -16.72
N GLU A 117 -0.49 0.13 -17.43
CA GLU A 117 -0.75 1.35 -18.21
C GLU A 117 -1.05 2.57 -17.31
N HIS A 118 -1.46 2.34 -16.06
CA HIS A 118 -1.82 3.38 -15.09
C HIS A 118 -0.99 3.20 -13.82
N ALA A 119 0.26 2.80 -14.02
CA ALA A 119 1.22 2.67 -12.95
C ALA A 119 1.92 3.99 -12.65
N VAL A 120 2.32 4.13 -11.42
CA VAL A 120 3.05 5.29 -10.91
C VAL A 120 4.22 4.78 -10.07
N VAL A 121 5.36 5.41 -10.21
CA VAL A 121 6.52 5.25 -9.32
C VAL A 121 6.76 6.55 -8.59
N ALA A 122 6.83 6.50 -7.26
CA ALA A 122 7.11 7.64 -6.41
C ALA A 122 8.39 7.39 -5.60
N VAL A 123 9.29 8.38 -5.60
CA VAL A 123 10.55 8.35 -4.85
C VAL A 123 10.66 9.59 -3.96
N THR A 124 11.32 9.46 -2.83
CA THR A 124 11.60 10.61 -1.96
C THR A 124 12.87 11.33 -2.40
N LYS A 125 13.00 12.63 -2.06
CA LYS A 125 14.23 13.36 -2.27
C LYS A 125 15.41 12.73 -1.54
N GLY A 126 15.20 12.32 -0.27
CA GLY A 126 16.24 11.67 0.53
C GLY A 126 16.75 10.36 -0.09
N LEU A 127 15.91 9.65 -0.87
CA LEU A 127 16.38 8.50 -1.64
C LEU A 127 17.32 8.92 -2.76
N LEU A 128 16.95 9.96 -3.54
CA LEU A 128 17.73 10.47 -4.65
C LEU A 128 19.07 11.05 -4.21
N ASP A 129 19.09 11.73 -3.05
CA ASP A 129 20.29 12.36 -2.50
C ASP A 129 21.29 11.35 -1.91
N ARG A 130 20.80 10.19 -1.48
CA ARG A 130 21.60 9.21 -0.73
C ARG A 130 22.10 8.03 -1.54
N LEU A 131 21.32 7.62 -2.56
CA LEU A 131 21.68 6.47 -3.37
C LEU A 131 22.54 6.84 -4.58
N GLU A 132 23.53 6.02 -4.84
CA GLU A 132 24.25 6.05 -6.09
C GLU A 132 23.36 5.50 -7.23
N ARG A 133 23.70 5.84 -8.46
CA ARG A 133 22.91 5.46 -9.64
C ARG A 133 22.57 3.97 -9.69
N VAL A 134 23.54 3.09 -9.48
CA VAL A 134 23.36 1.63 -9.53
C VAL A 134 22.45 1.10 -8.41
N GLU A 135 22.47 1.77 -7.26
CA GLU A 135 21.61 1.47 -6.12
C GLU A 135 20.17 1.93 -6.39
N LEU A 136 20.02 3.12 -6.98
CA LEU A 136 18.72 3.65 -7.41
C LEU A 136 18.12 2.78 -8.52
N GLU A 137 18.91 2.33 -9.49
CA GLU A 137 18.49 1.37 -10.52
C GLU A 137 17.95 0.08 -9.87
N GLY A 138 18.59 -0.43 -8.83
CA GLY A 138 18.12 -1.59 -8.06
C GLY A 138 16.76 -1.36 -7.40
N VAL A 139 16.57 -0.22 -6.74
CA VAL A 139 15.27 0.15 -6.11
C VAL A 139 14.18 0.31 -7.17
N ILE A 140 14.43 1.04 -8.25
CA ILE A 140 13.44 1.23 -9.32
C ILE A 140 13.10 -0.10 -10.00
N ALA A 141 14.06 -0.99 -10.21
CA ALA A 141 13.81 -2.32 -10.76
C ALA A 141 12.93 -3.19 -9.84
N HIS A 142 13.11 -3.07 -8.52
CA HIS A 142 12.22 -3.69 -7.53
C HIS A 142 10.80 -3.16 -7.66
N GLU A 143 10.60 -1.84 -7.71
CA GLU A 143 9.28 -1.21 -7.86
C GLU A 143 8.61 -1.59 -9.20
N LEU A 144 9.36 -1.61 -10.29
CA LEU A 144 8.86 -2.05 -11.61
C LEU A 144 8.45 -3.53 -11.59
N SER A 145 9.10 -4.36 -10.78
CA SER A 145 8.71 -5.76 -10.61
C SER A 145 7.33 -5.90 -9.97
N HIS A 146 6.96 -5.04 -9.03
CA HIS A 146 5.60 -4.98 -8.48
C HIS A 146 4.56 -4.56 -9.53
N ILE A 147 4.93 -3.67 -10.45
CA ILE A 147 4.07 -3.27 -11.57
C ILE A 147 3.82 -4.48 -12.49
N GLY A 148 4.87 -5.14 -12.96
CA GLY A 148 4.78 -6.29 -13.86
C GLY A 148 4.06 -7.49 -13.24
N ASN A 149 4.17 -7.70 -11.93
CA ASN A 149 3.44 -8.74 -11.19
C ASN A 149 2.01 -8.34 -10.82
N ARG A 150 1.57 -7.11 -11.12
CA ARG A 150 0.27 -6.53 -10.73
C ARG A 150 0.02 -6.55 -9.23
N ASP A 151 1.06 -6.46 -8.43
CA ASP A 151 0.97 -6.32 -6.98
C ASP A 151 0.36 -4.98 -6.60
N ILE A 152 0.68 -3.93 -7.37
CA ILE A 152 0.27 -2.54 -7.16
C ILE A 152 -1.24 -2.37 -6.98
N LEU A 153 -2.07 -3.15 -7.68
CA LEU A 153 -3.53 -3.08 -7.54
C LEU A 153 -3.99 -3.53 -6.15
N ILE A 154 -3.50 -4.69 -5.68
CA ILE A 154 -3.86 -5.22 -4.37
C ILE A 154 -3.43 -4.24 -3.28
N ASP A 155 -2.20 -3.74 -3.37
CA ASP A 155 -1.61 -2.88 -2.37
C ASP A 155 -2.34 -1.53 -2.30
N SER A 156 -2.67 -0.94 -3.46
CA SER A 156 -3.47 0.29 -3.54
C SER A 156 -4.88 0.12 -2.96
N MET A 157 -5.53 -1.02 -3.22
CA MET A 157 -6.88 -1.29 -2.68
C MET A 157 -6.87 -1.44 -1.17
N ILE A 158 -5.81 -2.02 -0.61
CA ILE A 158 -5.67 -2.18 0.84
C ILE A 158 -5.52 -0.82 1.53
N VAL A 159 -4.84 0.15 0.92
CA VAL A 159 -4.80 1.54 1.43
C VAL A 159 -6.21 2.06 1.68
N VAL A 160 -7.11 1.88 0.72
CA VAL A 160 -8.49 2.35 0.84
C VAL A 160 -9.25 1.59 1.92
N LEU A 161 -9.15 0.25 1.94
CA LEU A 161 -9.82 -0.59 2.94
C LEU A 161 -9.38 -0.25 4.37
N VAL A 162 -8.07 -0.12 4.60
CA VAL A 162 -7.51 0.28 5.91
C VAL A 162 -7.93 1.70 6.28
N GLY A 163 -7.95 2.61 5.30
CA GLY A 163 -8.45 3.97 5.49
C GLY A 163 -9.89 4.01 5.97
N ILE A 164 -10.76 3.19 5.39
CA ILE A 164 -12.17 3.07 5.80
C ILE A 164 -12.29 2.54 7.21
N VAL A 165 -11.56 1.48 7.56
CA VAL A 165 -11.55 0.94 8.94
C VAL A 165 -11.10 2.00 9.94
N ALA A 166 -10.09 2.79 9.60
CA ALA A 166 -9.62 3.88 10.45
C ALA A 166 -10.67 4.99 10.64
N ILE A 167 -11.44 5.32 9.58
CA ILE A 167 -12.53 6.29 9.65
C ILE A 167 -13.65 5.75 10.55
N LEU A 168 -14.09 4.51 10.32
CA LEU A 168 -15.14 3.87 11.12
C LEU A 168 -14.75 3.76 12.59
N SER A 169 -13.50 3.42 12.88
CA SER A 169 -12.97 3.39 14.25
C SER A 169 -13.01 4.77 14.92
N ARG A 170 -12.69 5.83 14.20
CA ARG A 170 -12.79 7.22 14.70
C ARG A 170 -14.22 7.64 14.98
N ILE A 171 -15.16 7.28 14.11
CA ILE A 171 -16.59 7.54 14.30
C ILE A 171 -17.06 6.79 15.55
N PHE A 172 -16.70 5.52 15.70
CA PHE A 172 -17.02 4.70 16.88
C PHE A 172 -16.53 5.34 18.17
N LEU A 173 -15.26 5.73 18.23
CA LEU A 173 -14.69 6.39 19.40
C LEU A 173 -15.44 7.69 19.72
N ARG A 174 -15.72 8.52 18.71
CA ARG A 174 -16.44 9.79 18.89
C ARG A 174 -17.85 9.56 19.45
N VAL A 175 -18.61 8.62 18.89
CA VAL A 175 -19.96 8.28 19.35
C VAL A 175 -19.91 7.69 20.77
N SER A 176 -18.91 6.85 21.07
CA SER A 176 -18.72 6.27 22.42
C SER A 176 -18.42 7.31 23.49
N PHE A 177 -17.64 8.35 23.16
CA PHE A 177 -17.29 9.41 24.10
C PHE A 177 -18.37 10.46 24.29
N PHE A 178 -19.09 10.83 23.21
CA PHE A 178 -20.09 11.90 23.23
C PHE A 178 -21.53 11.38 23.33
N GLY A 179 -21.80 10.08 23.09
CA GLY A 179 -23.12 9.46 23.10
C GLY A 179 -23.63 9.05 24.51
N ARG A 180 -23.04 9.56 25.58
CA ARG A 180 -23.38 9.23 26.99
C ARG A 180 -24.65 9.92 27.49
N GLY A 181 -25.61 10.15 26.60
CA GLY A 181 -26.97 10.57 27.01
C GLY A 181 -27.84 9.37 27.35
N ASP A 182 -28.76 9.56 28.25
CA ASP A 182 -29.70 8.59 28.91
C ASP A 182 -30.69 7.90 27.94
N ASN A 183 -30.29 7.67 26.67
CA ASN A 183 -31.15 7.22 25.60
C ASN A 183 -30.85 5.75 25.25
N LYS A 184 -31.84 4.85 25.44
CA LYS A 184 -31.78 3.42 25.05
C LYS A 184 -31.30 3.19 23.61
N LYS A 185 -31.54 4.14 22.70
CA LYS A 185 -31.02 4.11 21.31
C LYS A 185 -29.51 4.29 21.22
N GLY A 186 -28.89 5.07 22.12
CA GLY A 186 -27.43 5.24 22.18
C GLY A 186 -26.68 3.95 22.51
N GLY A 187 -27.22 3.14 23.43
CA GLY A 187 -26.66 1.83 23.78
C GLY A 187 -26.69 0.83 22.62
N ALA A 188 -27.78 0.80 21.86
CA ALA A 188 -27.93 -0.06 20.68
C ALA A 188 -26.95 0.33 19.54
N ILE A 189 -26.76 1.63 19.31
CA ILE A 189 -25.78 2.12 18.32
C ILE A 189 -24.36 1.71 18.72
N LEU A 190 -23.99 1.84 20.01
CA LEU A 190 -22.68 1.44 20.51
C LEU A 190 -22.44 -0.06 20.38
N LEU A 191 -23.47 -0.89 20.66
CA LEU A 191 -23.39 -2.34 20.51
C LEU A 191 -23.15 -2.72 19.04
N VAL A 192 -23.89 -2.13 18.12
CA VAL A 192 -23.74 -2.40 16.67
C VAL A 192 -22.38 -1.93 16.19
N LEU A 193 -21.91 -0.74 16.56
CA LEU A 193 -20.57 -0.24 16.23
C LEU A 193 -19.47 -1.12 16.81
N GLY A 194 -19.65 -1.68 18.01
CA GLY A 194 -18.75 -2.65 18.61
C GLY A 194 -18.66 -3.96 17.80
N ILE A 195 -19.80 -4.50 17.38
CA ILE A 195 -19.88 -5.68 16.51
C ILE A 195 -19.20 -5.40 15.17
N VAL A 196 -19.47 -4.22 14.59
CA VAL A 196 -18.82 -3.77 13.34
C VAL A 196 -17.30 -3.74 13.49
N ALA A 197 -16.79 -3.12 14.54
CA ALA A 197 -15.36 -3.04 14.77
C ALA A 197 -14.73 -4.45 14.98
N ALA A 198 -15.42 -5.32 15.70
CA ALA A 198 -15.00 -6.70 15.95
C ALA A 198 -14.93 -7.56 14.67
N ILE A 199 -15.80 -7.29 13.69
CA ILE A 199 -15.80 -7.97 12.38
C ILE A 199 -14.79 -7.34 11.42
N LEU A 200 -14.70 -6.01 11.40
CA LEU A 200 -13.83 -5.29 10.47
C LEU A 200 -12.34 -5.42 10.80
N ALA A 201 -11.98 -5.39 12.08
CA ALA A 201 -10.59 -5.44 12.49
C ALA A 201 -9.84 -6.71 12.01
N PRO A 202 -10.36 -7.94 12.18
CA PRO A 202 -9.70 -9.13 11.65
C PRO A 202 -9.69 -9.21 10.12
N ILE A 203 -10.70 -8.65 9.44
CA ILE A 203 -10.73 -8.59 7.97
C ILE A 203 -9.66 -7.63 7.46
N ALA A 204 -9.55 -6.45 8.05
CA ALA A 204 -8.50 -5.49 7.71
C ALA A 204 -7.11 -6.07 7.98
N ALA A 205 -6.91 -6.71 9.12
CA ALA A 205 -5.65 -7.38 9.45
C ALA A 205 -5.30 -8.49 8.45
N LYS A 206 -6.31 -9.28 8.02
CA LYS A 206 -6.11 -10.32 6.99
C LYS A 206 -5.84 -9.73 5.61
N ALA A 207 -6.51 -8.63 5.24
CA ALA A 207 -6.26 -7.92 3.99
C ALA A 207 -4.83 -7.37 3.96
N ILE A 208 -4.39 -6.71 5.02
CA ILE A 208 -3.01 -6.25 5.20
C ILE A 208 -2.03 -7.42 5.08
N LYS A 209 -2.26 -8.53 5.79
CA LYS A 209 -1.42 -9.72 5.69
C LYS A 209 -1.38 -10.33 4.28
N MET A 210 -2.43 -10.15 3.47
CA MET A 210 -2.46 -10.60 2.07
C MET A 210 -1.66 -9.66 1.15
N ALA A 211 -1.66 -8.33 1.43
CA ALA A 211 -0.79 -7.38 0.76
C ALA A 211 0.68 -7.68 1.08
N ILE A 212 0.93 -7.95 2.34
CA ILE A 212 2.26 -8.22 2.89
C ILE A 212 2.60 -9.71 2.66
N SER A 213 2.94 -10.07 1.45
CA SER A 213 3.45 -11.42 1.19
C SER A 213 4.98 -11.39 1.06
N ARG A 214 5.69 -11.91 2.08
CA ARG A 214 7.16 -12.08 2.02
C ARG A 214 7.63 -12.72 0.71
N LYS A 215 6.84 -13.65 0.16
CA LYS A 215 7.12 -14.30 -1.13
C LYS A 215 7.10 -13.32 -2.30
N ARG A 216 6.23 -12.30 -2.26
CA ARG A 216 6.17 -11.27 -3.31
C ARG A 216 7.38 -10.35 -3.24
N GLU A 217 7.82 -10.01 -2.03
CA GLU A 217 9.01 -9.20 -1.81
C GLU A 217 10.27 -9.90 -2.34
N TYR A 218 10.47 -11.17 -1.97
CA TYR A 218 11.59 -11.95 -2.50
C TYR A 218 11.50 -12.16 -4.01
N LEU A 219 10.29 -12.25 -4.58
CA LEU A 219 10.10 -12.31 -6.03
C LEU A 219 10.45 -10.98 -6.68
N ALA A 220 10.04 -9.85 -6.08
CA ALA A 220 10.38 -8.53 -6.59
C ALA A 220 11.89 -8.25 -6.48
N ASP A 221 12.53 -8.66 -5.38
CA ASP A 221 13.97 -8.61 -5.22
C ASP A 221 14.70 -9.41 -6.32
N ALA A 222 14.27 -10.66 -6.55
CA ALA A 222 14.87 -11.50 -7.58
C ALA A 222 14.62 -10.97 -8.99
N SER A 223 13.39 -10.52 -9.28
CA SER A 223 13.06 -9.94 -10.60
C SER A 223 13.80 -8.64 -10.84
N GLY A 224 13.93 -7.78 -9.84
CA GLY A 224 14.72 -6.55 -9.91
C GLY A 224 16.21 -6.82 -10.12
N ALA A 225 16.75 -7.81 -9.41
CA ALA A 225 18.13 -8.26 -9.59
C ALA A 225 18.40 -8.80 -11.01
N LEU A 226 17.46 -9.58 -11.57
CA LEU A 226 17.55 -10.07 -12.95
C LEU A 226 17.43 -8.93 -13.96
N LEU A 227 16.58 -7.93 -13.71
CA LEU A 227 16.36 -6.80 -14.60
C LEU A 227 17.60 -5.92 -14.72
N THR A 228 18.28 -5.68 -13.59
CA THR A 228 19.53 -4.91 -13.56
C THR A 228 20.78 -5.74 -13.86
N ARG A 229 20.68 -7.07 -13.77
CA ARG A 229 21.82 -8.00 -13.73
C ARG A 229 22.86 -7.66 -12.67
N TYR A 230 22.45 -6.92 -11.64
CA TYR A 230 23.33 -6.47 -10.58
C TYR A 230 22.64 -6.48 -9.21
N PRO A 231 22.45 -7.66 -8.58
CA PRO A 231 21.76 -7.81 -7.30
C PRO A 231 22.43 -7.02 -6.16
N GLU A 232 23.74 -6.80 -6.23
CA GLU A 232 24.50 -6.03 -5.24
C GLU A 232 24.04 -4.56 -5.17
N GLY A 233 23.55 -3.98 -6.27
CA GLY A 233 22.99 -2.62 -6.31
C GLY A 233 21.81 -2.47 -5.35
N LEU A 234 20.83 -3.37 -5.46
CA LEU A 234 19.68 -3.38 -4.54
C LEU A 234 20.09 -3.72 -3.11
N ALA A 235 21.03 -4.66 -2.91
CA ALA A 235 21.53 -5.01 -1.58
C ALA A 235 22.15 -3.79 -0.87
N ARG A 236 23.01 -3.03 -1.54
CA ARG A 236 23.61 -1.80 -1.00
C ARG A 236 22.57 -0.69 -0.77
N ALA A 237 21.60 -0.54 -1.69
CA ALA A 237 20.48 0.37 -1.49
C ALA A 237 19.73 0.07 -0.19
N LEU A 238 19.34 -1.20 0.03
CA LEU A 238 18.66 -1.64 1.24
C LEU A 238 19.50 -1.41 2.50
N GLU A 239 20.82 -1.60 2.46
CA GLU A 239 21.73 -1.29 3.58
C GLU A 239 21.69 0.21 3.92
N LYS A 240 21.74 1.10 2.93
CA LYS A 240 21.67 2.56 3.13
C LYS A 240 20.31 3.00 3.64
N ILE A 241 19.23 2.49 3.05
CA ILE A 241 17.83 2.81 3.41
C ILE A 241 17.51 2.34 4.84
N SER A 242 18.00 1.18 5.25
CA SER A 242 17.75 0.64 6.59
C SER A 242 18.39 1.46 7.71
N LYS A 243 19.54 2.08 7.43
CA LYS A 243 20.29 2.94 8.36
C LYS A 243 19.75 4.37 8.43
N ASP A 244 18.81 4.72 7.56
CA ASP A 244 18.20 6.05 7.55
C ASP A 244 17.27 6.22 8.76
N GLU A 245 17.54 7.21 9.60
CA GLU A 245 16.76 7.51 10.81
C GLU A 245 15.70 8.59 10.61
N HIS A 246 15.66 9.22 9.43
CA HIS A 246 14.63 10.24 9.11
C HIS A 246 13.24 9.62 9.14
N LYS A 247 12.25 10.42 9.51
CA LYS A 247 10.83 10.04 9.50
C LYS A 247 10.16 10.56 8.25
N LEU A 248 9.21 9.81 7.73
CA LEU A 248 8.34 10.27 6.66
C LEU A 248 7.11 10.93 7.27
N GLU A 249 7.04 12.26 7.28
CA GLU A 249 5.93 13.01 7.88
C GLU A 249 4.56 12.68 7.24
N ALA A 250 4.55 12.43 5.94
CA ALA A 250 3.34 12.04 5.21
C ALA A 250 2.92 10.57 5.44
N ALA A 251 3.73 9.79 6.18
CA ALA A 251 3.42 8.38 6.41
C ALA A 251 2.20 8.21 7.32
N ASN A 252 1.34 7.30 6.93
CA ASN A 252 0.24 6.85 7.76
C ASN A 252 0.12 5.32 7.69
N TYR A 253 -0.63 4.75 8.63
CA TYR A 253 -0.77 3.28 8.70
C TYR A 253 -1.38 2.67 7.43
N SER A 254 -2.21 3.42 6.70
CA SER A 254 -2.82 2.91 5.47
C SER A 254 -1.82 2.78 4.32
N THR A 255 -0.84 3.70 4.21
CA THR A 255 0.15 3.72 3.13
C THR A 255 1.47 3.03 3.50
N ALA A 256 1.68 2.73 4.79
CA ALA A 256 2.97 2.24 5.30
C ALA A 256 3.49 0.98 4.59
N HIS A 257 2.58 0.12 4.15
CA HIS A 257 2.92 -1.13 3.48
C HIS A 257 3.34 -0.98 2.01
N LEU A 258 3.17 0.20 1.42
CA LEU A 258 3.59 0.47 0.05
C LEU A 258 5.09 0.74 -0.06
N TYR A 259 5.68 1.32 0.96
CA TYR A 259 7.06 1.80 0.93
C TYR A 259 8.07 0.66 0.99
N ILE A 260 9.17 0.74 0.24
CA ILE A 260 10.24 -0.27 0.22
C ILE A 260 10.87 -0.52 1.60
N SER A 261 10.79 0.48 2.49
CA SER A 261 11.22 0.40 3.89
C SER A 261 10.18 1.03 4.80
N SER A 262 10.12 0.57 6.06
CA SER A 262 9.18 1.13 7.04
C SER A 262 9.31 2.65 7.13
N PRO A 263 8.23 3.40 6.90
CA PRO A 263 8.24 4.86 7.04
C PRO A 263 8.25 5.32 8.51
N PHE A 264 7.98 4.40 9.45
CA PHE A 264 8.01 4.66 10.89
C PHE A 264 9.38 4.39 11.47
N LYS A 265 9.86 5.25 12.37
CA LYS A 265 11.18 5.14 13.01
C LYS A 265 11.06 5.34 14.52
N GLY A 266 12.06 4.90 15.27
CA GLY A 266 12.17 5.14 16.71
C GLY A 266 11.10 4.39 17.54
N LYS A 267 10.47 5.07 18.50
CA LYS A 267 9.50 4.47 19.44
C LYS A 267 8.23 3.94 18.75
N GLU A 268 7.87 4.49 17.60
CA GLU A 268 6.68 4.09 16.84
C GLU A 268 6.78 2.65 16.30
N THR A 269 7.99 2.17 16.00
CA THR A 269 8.22 0.80 15.51
C THR A 269 7.97 -0.27 16.57
N LYS A 270 7.99 0.09 17.86
CA LYS A 270 7.82 -0.86 18.99
C LYS A 270 6.37 -1.24 19.25
N SER A 271 5.39 -0.45 18.76
CA SER A 271 3.98 -0.76 18.93
C SER A 271 3.60 -2.07 18.21
N TRP A 272 2.83 -2.94 18.88
CA TRP A 272 2.28 -4.15 18.26
C TRP A 272 1.42 -3.80 17.03
N PHE A 273 0.74 -2.66 17.09
CA PHE A 273 -0.09 -2.15 16.02
C PHE A 273 0.77 -1.80 14.80
N THR A 274 1.88 -1.07 14.98
CA THR A 274 2.83 -0.77 13.89
C THR A 274 3.40 -2.03 13.27
N LYS A 275 3.69 -3.05 14.08
CA LYS A 275 4.20 -4.35 13.60
C LYS A 275 3.24 -5.08 12.66
N LEU A 276 1.92 -4.87 12.79
CA LEU A 276 0.92 -5.40 11.86
C LEU A 276 1.02 -4.78 10.46
N PHE A 277 1.50 -3.53 10.38
CA PHE A 277 1.66 -2.79 9.13
C PHE A 277 3.09 -2.81 8.58
N MET A 278 4.03 -3.44 9.28
CA MET A 278 5.38 -3.68 8.78
C MET A 278 5.35 -4.84 7.77
N SER A 279 5.55 -4.50 6.52
CA SER A 279 5.22 -5.33 5.37
C SER A 279 6.35 -6.20 4.86
N HIS A 280 7.57 -5.72 4.96
CA HIS A 280 8.70 -6.36 4.33
C HIS A 280 9.35 -7.43 5.22
N PRO A 281 9.97 -8.47 4.62
CA PRO A 281 10.89 -9.34 5.34
C PRO A 281 11.99 -8.52 6.04
N PRO A 282 12.62 -9.05 7.08
CA PRO A 282 13.79 -8.41 7.67
C PRO A 282 14.80 -8.03 6.59
N VAL A 283 15.29 -6.79 6.64
CA VAL A 283 16.17 -6.27 5.59
C VAL A 283 17.44 -7.09 5.46
N GLU A 284 17.94 -7.63 6.58
CA GLU A 284 19.11 -8.48 6.63
C GLU A 284 18.90 -9.79 5.83
N GLU A 285 17.71 -10.36 5.89
CA GLU A 285 17.35 -11.56 5.13
C GLU A 285 17.29 -11.26 3.62
N ARG A 286 16.72 -10.11 3.23
CA ARG A 286 16.70 -9.65 1.83
C ARG A 286 18.11 -9.43 1.29
N ILE A 287 18.95 -8.69 2.04
CA ILE A 287 20.34 -8.43 1.67
C ILE A 287 21.11 -9.73 1.51
N LYS A 288 20.96 -10.67 2.46
CA LYS A 288 21.61 -12.00 2.39
C LYS A 288 21.16 -12.78 1.14
N ALA A 289 19.87 -12.75 0.81
CA ALA A 289 19.35 -13.43 -0.36
C ALA A 289 19.91 -12.81 -1.65
N LEU A 290 19.95 -11.48 -1.76
CA LEU A 290 20.49 -10.76 -2.92
C LEU A 290 21.99 -11.03 -3.12
N LYS A 291 22.80 -10.96 -2.04
CA LYS A 291 24.26 -11.24 -2.11
C LYS A 291 24.58 -12.71 -2.44
N GLY A 292 23.64 -13.62 -2.25
CA GLY A 292 23.76 -15.04 -2.63
C GLY A 292 23.22 -15.36 -4.03
N MET A 293 22.77 -14.37 -4.79
CA MET A 293 22.29 -14.58 -6.17
C MET A 293 23.47 -14.54 -7.13
N GLU A 294 23.63 -15.61 -7.90
CA GLU A 294 24.45 -15.63 -9.11
C GLU A 294 23.53 -15.26 -10.27
N VAL A 295 23.90 -14.23 -11.04
CA VAL A 295 23.15 -13.80 -12.23
C VAL A 295 24.08 -14.04 -13.42
N ASP A 296 23.87 -15.20 -14.08
CA ASP A 296 24.57 -15.58 -15.33
C ASP A 296 24.12 -14.74 -16.54
#